data_a96ed49dcc4da1b5ad27dc5810d2a08a
#
_entry.id   a96ed49dcc4da1b5ad27dc5810d2a08a
#
_cell.length_a   1.000
_cell.length_b   1.000
_cell.length_c   1.000
_cell.angle_alpha   90.00
_cell.angle_beta   90.00
_cell.angle_gamma   90.00
#
_symmetry.space_group_name_H-M   'P 1'
#
loop_
_entity.id
_entity.type
_entity.pdbx_description
1 polymer ?
#
loop_
_entity_poly.entity_id
_entity_poly.type
_entity_poly.pdbx_seq_one_letter_code
_entity_poly.pdbx_strand_id
1 'polypeptide(L)'
;VEPRPCIALTRRVRTALVGAAAAAALGGCTREPTRWEVDVVLPLVEDTLAWDDIIADTGAELAPGEEGAVLRWKGTLGEVVPDGLATLPDTVVHYAFSPEFVGGPFPVPPGVTLFDQTEDIAFAGIDAALRSAVLSAGSLRWTVESTVDGAVAMDYALPGVTTASGATIALHSVLEPGVGEERAVAAGVVDLAGAVVDFTGESGLDVNRLGSILTVGTPADILDTAAILGVDSVRIELEFSGVQVREVVGYFGSRVEEWQFAADLVDVARFPAGFVDFSAAQARLLFTNRLGADLRLEVDALRVDYTPLLLPVIGVPVLLARADWSGPLPVPTTLEVDLLRSRPQLAGVLGGLPARVVGSGRVALNPLGDVTGGNDYLHVDYLPTFELELEVPLRIGLEGVVFRDTLEFGGVDLPDFVGELVVECASTFPVELDLTGLWLDPSMVEFGGSLPAFDSSSGLPFASGTFRVPISSTALIAPGRIAIEATVATAGRVVLTGTETVRIRVRVEGEVGVGGGGG
;
A
#
# COMPACT_ATOMS: atom_id res chain seq x y z
N VAL A 1 5.68 10.09 -3.47
CA VAL A 1 4.25 10.04 -3.13
C VAL A 1 3.52 10.78 -4.23
N GLU A 2 3.12 10.07 -5.27
CA GLU A 2 2.26 10.62 -6.33
C GLU A 2 0.79 10.53 -5.89
N PRO A 3 0.00 11.57 -6.10
CA PRO A 3 -1.43 11.52 -5.78
C PRO A 3 -2.14 10.61 -6.79
N ARG A 4 -2.79 9.57 -6.30
CA ARG A 4 -3.69 8.75 -7.10
C ARG A 4 -4.86 9.59 -7.60
N PRO A 5 -5.26 9.45 -8.87
CA PRO A 5 -6.39 10.20 -9.39
C PRO A 5 -7.70 9.66 -8.80
N CYS A 6 -8.51 10.56 -8.27
CA CYS A 6 -9.91 10.30 -7.95
C CYS A 6 -10.62 9.81 -9.21
N ILE A 7 -11.12 8.58 -9.16
CA ILE A 7 -12.03 8.06 -10.19
C ILE A 7 -13.39 8.69 -9.94
N ALA A 8 -13.65 9.77 -10.66
CA ALA A 8 -15.00 10.30 -10.76
C ALA A 8 -15.86 9.30 -11.53
N LEU A 9 -16.77 8.61 -10.83
CA LEU A 9 -17.83 7.84 -11.47
C LEU A 9 -18.79 8.82 -12.14
N THR A 10 -18.58 9.04 -13.44
CA THR A 10 -19.55 9.73 -14.27
C THR A 10 -20.75 8.81 -14.50
N ARG A 11 -21.76 8.91 -13.64
CA ARG A 11 -23.09 8.36 -13.90
C ARG A 11 -23.68 9.09 -15.11
N ARG A 12 -23.82 8.40 -16.22
CA ARG A 12 -24.55 8.90 -17.39
C ARG A 12 -26.04 8.91 -17.08
N VAL A 13 -26.56 10.06 -16.70
CA VAL A 13 -28.01 10.32 -16.71
C VAL A 13 -28.49 10.30 -18.16
N ARG A 14 -29.24 9.29 -18.53
CA ARG A 14 -29.95 9.28 -19.81
C ARG A 14 -31.19 10.14 -19.65
N THR A 15 -31.10 11.40 -20.11
CA THR A 15 -32.26 12.27 -20.27
C THR A 15 -33.05 11.78 -21.50
N ALA A 16 -34.17 11.11 -21.24
CA ALA A 16 -35.12 10.79 -22.29
C ALA A 16 -35.93 12.05 -22.62
N LEU A 17 -35.58 12.72 -23.72
CA LEU A 17 -36.36 13.79 -24.30
C LEU A 17 -37.56 13.17 -25.00
N VAL A 18 -38.76 13.29 -24.41
CA VAL A 18 -40.01 13.03 -25.11
C VAL A 18 -40.49 14.34 -25.74
N GLY A 19 -40.12 14.51 -27.00
CA GLY A 19 -40.67 15.59 -27.83
C GLY A 19 -42.05 15.25 -28.30
N ALA A 20 -43.07 15.85 -27.74
CA ALA A 20 -44.43 15.84 -28.32
C ALA A 20 -44.60 17.03 -29.23
N ALA A 21 -44.48 16.79 -30.55
CA ALA A 21 -44.91 17.75 -31.55
C ALA A 21 -46.42 17.55 -31.81
N ALA A 22 -47.24 18.46 -31.34
CA ALA A 22 -48.63 18.58 -31.80
C ALA A 22 -48.73 19.84 -32.62
N ALA A 23 -48.86 19.66 -33.91
CA ALA A 23 -49.02 20.72 -34.88
C ALA A 23 -50.42 21.35 -34.83
N ALA A 24 -50.40 22.64 -34.96
CA ALA A 24 -51.58 23.52 -35.05
C ALA A 24 -52.45 23.27 -36.20
N ALA A 25 -53.74 23.47 -36.03
CA ALA A 25 -54.67 23.92 -37.11
C ALA A 25 -55.86 24.72 -36.54
N LEU A 26 -55.84 25.98 -36.85
CA LEU A 26 -56.95 26.74 -37.40
C LEU A 26 -58.04 27.37 -36.53
N GLY A 27 -58.15 28.64 -36.64
CA GLY A 27 -59.43 29.34 -36.90
C GLY A 27 -60.09 30.00 -35.71
N GLY A 28 -59.95 31.29 -35.68
CA GLY A 28 -60.70 32.32 -34.97
C GLY A 28 -61.96 31.93 -34.26
N CYS A 29 -61.85 31.96 -32.95
CA CYS A 29 -62.88 32.31 -32.00
C CYS A 29 -62.14 32.87 -30.79
N THR A 30 -62.63 33.95 -30.28
CA THR A 30 -62.18 34.43 -28.93
C THR A 30 -62.44 33.35 -27.90
N ARG A 31 -61.50 32.44 -27.78
CA ARG A 31 -61.53 31.41 -26.76
C ARG A 31 -60.81 31.95 -25.53
N GLU A 32 -61.50 31.93 -24.42
CA GLU A 32 -60.81 31.94 -23.12
C GLU A 32 -59.67 30.97 -23.19
N PRO A 33 -58.50 31.32 -22.67
CA PRO A 33 -57.35 30.40 -22.65
C PRO A 33 -57.77 29.14 -21.89
N THR A 34 -57.93 28.05 -22.64
CA THR A 34 -58.25 26.76 -22.04
C THR A 34 -57.00 26.32 -21.26
N ARG A 35 -57.12 26.38 -19.97
CA ARG A 35 -56.12 25.84 -19.06
C ARG A 35 -56.38 24.34 -18.94
N TRP A 36 -55.39 23.55 -19.29
CA TRP A 36 -55.44 22.09 -19.16
C TRP A 36 -54.64 21.72 -17.93
N GLU A 37 -55.21 20.92 -17.08
CA GLU A 37 -54.53 20.29 -15.97
C GLU A 37 -54.06 18.93 -16.44
N VAL A 38 -52.73 18.66 -16.27
CA VAL A 38 -52.11 17.41 -16.70
C VAL A 38 -51.47 16.77 -15.47
N ASP A 39 -51.86 15.56 -15.16
CA ASP A 39 -51.22 14.76 -14.13
C ASP A 39 -49.79 14.43 -14.55
N VAL A 40 -48.85 14.75 -13.67
CA VAL A 40 -47.42 14.52 -13.90
C VAL A 40 -46.87 13.67 -12.75
N VAL A 41 -46.15 12.62 -13.14
CA VAL A 41 -45.30 11.83 -12.20
C VAL A 41 -43.87 11.93 -12.68
N LEU A 42 -43.01 12.56 -11.90
CA LEU A 42 -41.63 12.83 -12.27
C LEU A 42 -40.69 12.22 -11.26
N PRO A 43 -39.89 11.21 -11.62
CA PRO A 43 -38.83 10.68 -10.76
C PRO A 43 -37.72 11.73 -10.64
N LEU A 44 -37.31 12.03 -9.41
CA LEU A 44 -36.22 12.95 -9.12
C LEU A 44 -34.90 12.17 -8.89
N VAL A 45 -34.93 11.23 -7.97
CA VAL A 45 -33.76 10.46 -7.59
C VAL A 45 -34.18 9.08 -7.05
N GLU A 46 -33.34 8.09 -7.30
CA GLU A 46 -33.42 6.78 -6.67
C GLU A 46 -32.02 6.40 -6.24
N ASP A 47 -31.88 6.03 -4.96
CA ASP A 47 -30.64 5.57 -4.40
C ASP A 47 -30.85 4.39 -3.45
N THR A 48 -29.76 3.67 -3.18
CA THR A 48 -29.76 2.51 -2.29
C THR A 48 -28.59 2.63 -1.34
N LEU A 49 -28.87 2.77 -0.07
CA LEU A 49 -27.88 2.68 0.99
C LEU A 49 -27.62 1.22 1.31
N ALA A 50 -26.39 0.79 1.15
CA ALA A 50 -25.92 -0.54 1.49
C ALA A 50 -24.80 -0.46 2.54
N TRP A 51 -24.46 -1.59 3.12
CA TRP A 51 -23.33 -1.66 4.05
C TRP A 51 -22.02 -1.21 3.43
N ASP A 52 -21.80 -1.53 2.16
CA ASP A 52 -20.60 -1.13 1.43
C ASP A 52 -20.43 0.40 1.37
N ASP A 53 -21.53 1.15 1.29
CA ASP A 53 -21.50 2.62 1.32
C ASP A 53 -21.14 3.15 2.71
N ILE A 54 -21.57 2.43 3.75
CA ILE A 54 -21.31 2.82 5.15
C ILE A 54 -19.87 2.56 5.54
N ILE A 55 -19.28 1.47 5.04
CA ILE A 55 -17.93 1.03 5.40
C ILE A 55 -16.84 1.45 4.40
N ALA A 56 -17.22 1.93 3.20
CA ALA A 56 -16.30 2.20 2.07
C ALA A 56 -15.06 3.04 2.45
N ASP A 57 -15.23 4.00 3.35
CA ASP A 57 -14.15 4.89 3.78
C ASP A 57 -13.46 4.44 5.08
N THR A 58 -13.87 3.30 5.64
CA THR A 58 -13.38 2.85 6.95
C THR A 58 -12.16 1.94 6.85
N GLY A 59 -11.83 1.42 5.66
CA GLY A 59 -10.79 0.41 5.47
C GLY A 59 -11.14 -0.96 6.06
N ALA A 60 -12.39 -1.14 6.50
CA ALA A 60 -12.91 -2.40 6.97
C ALA A 60 -13.59 -3.17 5.83
N GLU A 61 -13.65 -4.48 5.96
CA GLU A 61 -14.34 -5.38 5.04
C GLU A 61 -15.50 -6.07 5.75
N LEU A 62 -16.60 -6.25 5.03
CA LEU A 62 -17.70 -7.06 5.49
C LEU A 62 -17.48 -8.50 5.07
N ALA A 63 -17.45 -9.40 6.03
CA ALA A 63 -17.27 -10.84 5.80
C ALA A 63 -18.42 -11.67 6.40
N PRO A 64 -18.77 -12.81 5.82
CA PRO A 64 -19.70 -13.73 6.45
C PRO A 64 -19.06 -14.33 7.71
N GLY A 65 -19.82 -14.35 8.80
CA GLY A 65 -19.45 -14.99 10.06
C GLY A 65 -20.39 -16.14 10.41
N GLU A 66 -20.10 -16.87 11.48
CA GLU A 66 -20.92 -18.02 11.92
C GLU A 66 -22.34 -17.63 12.34
N GLU A 67 -22.52 -16.43 12.89
CA GLU A 67 -23.79 -15.93 13.44
C GLU A 67 -24.21 -14.60 12.80
N GLY A 68 -23.95 -14.40 11.52
CA GLY A 68 -24.24 -13.17 10.81
C GLY A 68 -23.00 -12.54 10.21
N ALA A 69 -23.09 -11.28 9.77
CA ALA A 69 -21.94 -10.58 9.19
C ALA A 69 -20.93 -10.13 10.26
N VAL A 70 -19.68 -10.10 9.86
CA VAL A 70 -18.53 -9.66 10.68
C VAL A 70 -17.85 -8.50 9.98
N LEU A 71 -17.67 -7.42 10.66
CA LEU A 71 -16.81 -6.34 10.23
C LEU A 71 -15.37 -6.72 10.56
N ARG A 72 -14.56 -6.87 9.54
CA ARG A 72 -13.13 -7.21 9.66
C ARG A 72 -12.27 -6.03 9.27
N TRP A 73 -11.38 -5.66 10.15
CA TRP A 73 -10.32 -4.71 9.87
C TRP A 73 -8.96 -5.36 10.09
N LYS A 74 -8.05 -5.12 9.16
CA LYS A 74 -6.66 -5.56 9.25
C LYS A 74 -5.75 -4.40 8.90
N GLY A 75 -4.86 -4.05 9.82
CA GLY A 75 -3.90 -2.97 9.62
C GLY A 75 -2.49 -3.39 9.97
N THR A 76 -1.53 -3.07 9.08
CA THR A 76 -0.11 -3.21 9.38
C THR A 76 0.31 -2.07 10.30
N LEU A 77 0.78 -2.41 11.49
CA LEU A 77 1.27 -1.46 12.48
C LEU A 77 2.70 -1.03 12.20
N GLY A 78 3.49 -1.92 11.57
CA GLY A 78 4.88 -1.64 11.23
C GLY A 78 5.59 -2.84 10.65
N GLU A 79 6.76 -2.56 10.08
CA GLU A 79 7.71 -3.55 9.58
C GLU A 79 9.05 -3.35 10.28
N VAL A 80 9.77 -4.42 10.50
CA VAL A 80 11.13 -4.36 11.03
C VAL A 80 12.11 -4.58 9.89
N VAL A 81 12.80 -3.51 9.51
CA VAL A 81 13.90 -3.56 8.55
C VAL A 81 15.19 -3.58 9.35
N PRO A 82 15.97 -4.67 9.34
CA PRO A 82 17.27 -4.67 9.98
C PRO A 82 18.20 -3.67 9.28
N ASP A 83 18.64 -2.64 10.01
CA ASP A 83 19.51 -1.59 9.45
C ASP A 83 20.79 -2.15 8.84
N GLY A 84 21.19 -1.61 7.68
CA GLY A 84 22.44 -1.94 6.99
C GLY A 84 22.48 -3.30 6.29
N LEU A 85 21.37 -4.07 6.22
CA LEU A 85 21.31 -5.31 5.45
C LEU A 85 20.76 -5.11 4.03
N ALA A 86 20.01 -4.05 3.79
CA ALA A 86 19.40 -3.76 2.48
C ALA A 86 20.33 -2.97 1.53
N THR A 87 21.44 -2.42 2.03
CA THR A 87 22.41 -1.65 1.24
C THR A 87 23.82 -2.06 1.60
N LEU A 88 24.67 -2.23 0.60
CA LEU A 88 26.11 -2.42 0.82
C LEU A 88 26.82 -1.06 0.78
N PRO A 89 27.88 -0.86 1.56
CA PRO A 89 28.64 0.39 1.53
C PRO A 89 29.35 0.57 0.19
N ASP A 90 29.39 1.81 -0.29
CA ASP A 90 30.18 2.17 -1.44
C ASP A 90 31.65 1.80 -1.18
N THR A 91 32.26 1.13 -2.13
CA THR A 91 33.62 0.58 -1.97
C THR A 91 34.46 0.96 -3.19
N VAL A 92 35.63 1.54 -2.94
CA VAL A 92 36.60 1.90 -3.97
C VAL A 92 37.86 1.07 -3.80
N VAL A 93 38.31 0.47 -4.89
CA VAL A 93 39.53 -0.34 -4.96
C VAL A 93 40.50 0.31 -5.91
N HIS A 94 41.75 0.44 -5.49
CA HIS A 94 42.81 1.04 -6.30
C HIS A 94 43.91 0.02 -6.53
N TYR A 95 44.31 -0.16 -7.80
CA TYR A 95 45.51 -0.87 -8.19
C TYR A 95 46.49 0.10 -8.83
N ALA A 96 47.78 -0.09 -8.56
CA ALA A 96 48.83 0.69 -9.16
C ALA A 96 50.01 -0.25 -9.50
N PHE A 97 50.38 -0.23 -10.77
CA PHE A 97 51.62 -0.83 -11.22
C PHE A 97 52.61 0.30 -11.49
N SER A 98 53.83 0.19 -10.96
CA SER A 98 54.95 1.05 -11.27
C SER A 98 56.22 0.19 -11.35
N PRO A 99 56.92 0.23 -12.44
CA PRO A 99 58.13 -0.60 -12.60
C PRO A 99 59.24 -0.10 -11.66
N GLU A 100 59.87 -1.03 -10.92
CA GLU A 100 60.94 -0.74 -9.97
C GLU A 100 62.34 -0.85 -10.63
N PHE A 101 62.59 -0.09 -11.68
CA PHE A 101 63.94 -0.06 -12.27
C PHE A 101 64.40 1.35 -12.57
N VAL A 102 65.72 1.54 -12.55
CA VAL A 102 66.35 2.80 -12.89
C VAL A 102 67.13 2.61 -14.20
N GLY A 103 66.69 3.27 -15.25
CA GLY A 103 67.37 3.17 -16.55
C GLY A 103 66.55 3.80 -17.67
N GLY A 104 67.07 3.69 -18.90
CA GLY A 104 66.36 4.16 -20.10
C GLY A 104 65.16 3.23 -20.44
N PRO A 105 64.42 3.50 -21.53
CA PRO A 105 63.25 2.76 -21.90
C PRO A 105 63.55 1.27 -22.08
N PHE A 106 62.75 0.43 -21.41
CA PHE A 106 62.82 -1.02 -21.51
C PHE A 106 61.79 -1.49 -22.53
N PRO A 107 62.20 -2.12 -23.64
CA PRO A 107 61.26 -2.61 -24.65
C PRO A 107 60.53 -3.85 -24.16
N VAL A 108 59.19 -3.82 -24.20
CA VAL A 108 58.34 -4.97 -23.86
C VAL A 108 57.60 -5.42 -25.12
N PRO A 109 57.85 -6.65 -25.58
CA PRO A 109 57.18 -7.19 -26.77
C PRO A 109 55.68 -7.45 -26.51
N PRO A 110 54.87 -7.60 -27.58
CA PRO A 110 53.46 -7.98 -27.50
C PRO A 110 53.23 -9.27 -26.70
N GLY A 111 52.12 -9.33 -25.96
CA GLY A 111 51.67 -10.49 -25.19
C GLY A 111 52.39 -10.74 -23.87
N VAL A 112 53.12 -9.76 -23.34
CA VAL A 112 53.82 -9.87 -22.06
C VAL A 112 52.95 -9.37 -20.95
N THR A 113 52.76 -10.17 -19.90
CA THR A 113 52.10 -9.74 -18.64
C THR A 113 53.06 -8.85 -17.86
N LEU A 114 52.60 -7.65 -17.53
CA LEU A 114 53.31 -6.66 -16.71
C LEU A 114 52.98 -6.81 -15.23
N PHE A 115 51.74 -7.15 -14.96
CA PHE A 115 51.20 -7.24 -13.60
C PHE A 115 50.05 -8.25 -13.59
N ASP A 116 50.07 -9.13 -12.60
CA ASP A 116 49.00 -10.10 -12.36
C ASP A 116 48.73 -10.17 -10.85
N GLN A 117 47.48 -9.96 -10.47
CA GLN A 117 47.08 -9.94 -9.09
C GLN A 117 45.73 -10.64 -8.93
N THR A 118 45.68 -11.58 -7.99
CA THR A 118 44.46 -12.19 -7.49
C THR A 118 44.33 -11.80 -6.05
N GLU A 119 43.23 -11.20 -5.68
CA GLU A 119 42.95 -10.77 -4.30
C GLU A 119 41.47 -10.75 -3.99
N ASP A 120 41.17 -10.66 -2.69
CA ASP A 120 39.83 -10.48 -2.19
C ASP A 120 39.56 -9.02 -1.86
N ILE A 121 38.54 -8.44 -2.48
CA ILE A 121 37.98 -7.13 -2.13
C ILE A 121 37.19 -7.27 -0.85
N ALA A 122 37.57 -6.54 0.18
CA ALA A 122 36.86 -6.54 1.46
C ALA A 122 35.80 -5.43 1.52
N PHE A 123 34.56 -5.80 1.76
CA PHE A 123 33.49 -4.85 2.05
C PHE A 123 33.49 -4.54 3.55
N ALA A 124 34.06 -3.39 3.90
CA ALA A 124 34.18 -2.93 5.29
C ALA A 124 32.92 -2.19 5.76
N GLY A 125 32.67 -2.19 7.07
CA GLY A 125 31.54 -1.44 7.66
C GLY A 125 30.21 -2.18 7.63
N ILE A 126 30.21 -3.48 7.32
CA ILE A 126 29.03 -4.33 7.39
C ILE A 126 29.08 -5.09 8.73
N ASP A 127 28.07 -4.90 9.57
CA ASP A 127 27.94 -5.58 10.87
C ASP A 127 27.40 -7.03 10.76
N ALA A 128 27.39 -7.57 9.55
CA ALA A 128 26.96 -8.92 9.22
C ALA A 128 28.08 -9.69 8.51
N ALA A 129 28.06 -11.02 8.59
CA ALA A 129 28.97 -11.90 7.88
C ALA A 129 28.26 -12.45 6.63
N LEU A 130 28.29 -11.70 5.53
CA LEU A 130 27.58 -12.03 4.31
C LEU A 130 28.32 -13.11 3.50
N ARG A 131 27.57 -14.04 2.95
CA ARG A 131 28.06 -15.11 2.07
C ARG A 131 27.61 -14.93 0.63
N SER A 132 26.37 -14.54 0.43
CA SER A 132 25.87 -14.26 -0.92
C SER A 132 24.76 -13.21 -0.90
N ALA A 133 24.58 -12.54 -2.04
CA ALA A 133 23.46 -11.63 -2.23
C ALA A 133 22.96 -11.66 -3.68
N VAL A 134 21.68 -11.34 -3.85
CA VAL A 134 21.10 -10.96 -5.14
C VAL A 134 20.84 -9.47 -5.11
N LEU A 135 21.39 -8.74 -6.06
CA LEU A 135 21.32 -7.29 -6.10
C LEU A 135 20.03 -6.82 -6.78
N SER A 136 19.40 -5.79 -6.24
CA SER A 136 18.28 -5.09 -6.89
C SER A 136 18.75 -3.89 -7.70
N ALA A 137 19.86 -3.27 -7.29
CA ALA A 137 20.49 -2.14 -7.96
C ALA A 137 21.97 -2.07 -7.62
N GLY A 138 22.70 -1.26 -8.37
CA GLY A 138 24.11 -0.96 -8.15
C GLY A 138 24.88 -0.81 -9.45
N SER A 139 26.06 -0.21 -9.37
CA SER A 139 26.97 -0.08 -10.50
C SER A 139 28.42 -0.33 -10.10
N LEU A 140 29.18 -0.92 -11.01
CA LEU A 140 30.62 -0.99 -10.96
C LEU A 140 31.16 -0.03 -12.03
N ARG A 141 31.76 1.06 -11.60
CA ARG A 141 32.51 1.98 -12.46
C ARG A 141 33.98 1.60 -12.42
N TRP A 142 34.61 1.65 -13.56
CA TRP A 142 36.04 1.38 -13.65
C TRP A 142 36.74 2.44 -14.51
N THR A 143 37.96 2.78 -14.12
CA THR A 143 38.83 3.68 -14.87
C THR A 143 40.24 3.11 -14.86
N VAL A 144 40.87 3.11 -16.01
CA VAL A 144 42.28 2.73 -16.19
C VAL A 144 43.04 3.87 -16.81
N GLU A 145 44.17 4.21 -16.22
CA GLU A 145 45.11 5.22 -16.73
C GLU A 145 46.47 4.60 -16.94
N SER A 146 47.16 4.90 -18.05
CA SER A 146 48.50 4.44 -18.35
C SER A 146 49.38 5.58 -18.86
N THR A 147 50.63 5.64 -18.37
CA THR A 147 51.68 6.53 -18.90
C THR A 147 52.71 5.77 -19.74
N VAL A 148 52.50 4.48 -19.96
CA VAL A 148 53.39 3.62 -20.76
C VAL A 148 53.36 4.07 -22.22
N ASP A 149 54.55 4.20 -22.84
CA ASP A 149 54.69 4.47 -24.28
C ASP A 149 54.51 3.16 -25.05
N GLY A 150 53.25 2.85 -25.35
CA GLY A 150 52.78 1.66 -25.99
C GLY A 150 51.39 1.26 -25.57
N ALA A 151 50.77 0.34 -26.30
CA ALA A 151 49.45 -0.16 -25.94
C ALA A 151 49.50 -1.03 -24.68
N VAL A 152 48.54 -0.85 -23.80
CA VAL A 152 48.35 -1.61 -22.55
C VAL A 152 46.99 -2.27 -22.56
N ALA A 153 46.92 -3.56 -22.33
CA ALA A 153 45.65 -4.29 -22.12
C ALA A 153 45.42 -4.53 -20.64
N MET A 154 44.17 -4.38 -20.22
CA MET A 154 43.68 -4.74 -18.91
C MET A 154 42.61 -5.82 -19.07
N ASP A 155 42.76 -6.92 -18.37
CA ASP A 155 41.75 -7.94 -18.14
C ASP A 155 41.42 -7.98 -16.67
N TYR A 156 40.13 -7.75 -16.33
CA TYR A 156 39.66 -7.79 -14.98
C TYR A 156 38.44 -8.68 -14.88
N ALA A 157 38.41 -9.57 -13.90
CA ALA A 157 37.31 -10.50 -13.67
C ALA A 157 36.88 -10.51 -12.20
N LEU A 158 35.60 -10.67 -12.00
CA LEU A 158 34.95 -10.92 -10.69
C LEU A 158 34.30 -12.31 -10.76
N PRO A 159 35.02 -13.40 -10.46
CA PRO A 159 34.52 -14.77 -10.59
C PRO A 159 33.26 -15.01 -9.72
N GLY A 160 33.17 -14.33 -8.56
CA GLY A 160 32.04 -14.41 -7.63
C GLY A 160 30.82 -13.57 -8.03
N VAL A 161 30.84 -12.86 -9.19
CA VAL A 161 29.69 -12.04 -9.63
C VAL A 161 29.14 -12.58 -10.93
N THR A 162 27.88 -13.03 -10.86
CA THR A 162 27.12 -13.50 -12.03
C THR A 162 26.00 -12.50 -12.32
N THR A 163 26.01 -11.93 -13.53
CA THR A 163 24.99 -10.98 -13.97
C THR A 163 23.61 -11.64 -14.10
N ALA A 164 22.56 -10.85 -14.24
CA ALA A 164 21.20 -11.34 -14.49
C ALA A 164 21.08 -12.23 -15.75
N SER A 165 22.01 -12.08 -16.71
CA SER A 165 22.08 -12.94 -17.90
C SER A 165 22.78 -14.28 -17.67
N GLY A 166 23.36 -14.52 -16.49
CA GLY A 166 24.11 -15.70 -16.14
C GLY A 166 25.60 -15.65 -16.53
N ALA A 167 26.10 -14.51 -17.01
CA ALA A 167 27.52 -14.33 -17.35
C ALA A 167 28.31 -13.81 -16.13
N THR A 168 29.50 -14.30 -15.92
CA THR A 168 30.46 -13.73 -14.98
C THR A 168 30.94 -12.36 -15.47
N ILE A 169 31.14 -11.41 -14.53
CA ILE A 169 31.72 -10.11 -14.90
C ILE A 169 33.16 -10.28 -15.30
N ALA A 170 33.44 -9.94 -16.57
CA ALA A 170 34.78 -9.85 -17.12
C ALA A 170 34.87 -8.57 -17.94
N LEU A 171 35.88 -7.75 -17.67
CA LEU A 171 36.18 -6.50 -18.35
C LEU A 171 37.46 -6.67 -19.12
N HIS A 172 37.44 -6.27 -20.37
CA HIS A 172 38.64 -6.20 -21.23
C HIS A 172 38.72 -4.78 -21.77
N SER A 173 39.90 -4.18 -21.68
CA SER A 173 40.17 -2.86 -22.25
C SER A 173 41.59 -2.75 -22.77
N VAL A 174 41.71 -2.20 -23.96
CA VAL A 174 43.01 -1.86 -24.53
C VAL A 174 43.15 -0.36 -24.58
N LEU A 175 44.21 0.16 -23.96
CA LEU A 175 44.57 1.56 -23.99
C LEU A 175 45.61 1.76 -25.09
N GLU A 176 45.30 2.60 -26.05
CA GLU A 176 46.26 3.06 -27.05
C GLU A 176 47.28 4.00 -26.36
N PRO A 177 48.53 4.11 -26.87
CA PRO A 177 49.53 4.99 -26.30
C PRO A 177 49.01 6.44 -26.16
N GLY A 178 49.34 7.08 -25.06
CA GLY A 178 49.07 8.51 -24.90
C GLY A 178 49.84 9.36 -25.93
N VAL A 179 49.26 10.47 -26.34
CA VAL A 179 49.92 11.38 -27.28
C VAL A 179 50.70 12.47 -26.51
N GLY A 180 52.03 12.40 -26.56
CA GLY A 180 52.89 13.34 -25.85
C GLY A 180 52.94 13.12 -24.33
N GLU A 181 52.61 14.13 -23.53
CA GLU A 181 52.54 14.03 -22.06
C GLU A 181 51.15 13.59 -21.55
N GLU A 182 50.19 13.35 -22.45
CA GLU A 182 48.83 12.93 -22.08
C GLU A 182 48.82 11.42 -21.73
N ARG A 183 48.10 11.10 -20.64
CA ARG A 183 47.86 9.72 -20.21
C ARG A 183 46.84 9.06 -21.12
N ALA A 184 47.05 7.81 -21.42
CA ALA A 184 46.01 6.99 -22.00
C ALA A 184 44.95 6.68 -20.91
N VAL A 185 43.67 6.84 -21.21
CA VAL A 185 42.56 6.63 -20.26
C VAL A 185 41.47 5.81 -20.93
N ALA A 186 40.99 4.81 -20.22
CA ALA A 186 39.78 4.08 -20.55
C ALA A 186 38.89 3.99 -19.34
N ALA A 187 37.58 4.06 -19.52
CA ALA A 187 36.62 3.96 -18.46
C ALA A 187 35.31 3.32 -18.91
N GLY A 188 34.57 2.75 -17.99
CA GLY A 188 33.27 2.16 -18.28
C GLY A 188 32.44 1.96 -17.02
N VAL A 189 31.21 1.50 -17.24
CA VAL A 189 30.25 1.20 -16.16
C VAL A 189 29.57 -0.12 -16.47
N VAL A 190 29.44 -0.96 -15.44
CA VAL A 190 28.66 -2.20 -15.47
C VAL A 190 27.47 -2.05 -14.53
N ASP A 191 26.28 -2.34 -15.04
CA ASP A 191 25.08 -2.44 -14.22
C ASP A 191 25.08 -3.75 -13.44
N LEU A 192 24.88 -3.66 -12.14
CA LEU A 192 24.83 -4.80 -11.22
C LEU A 192 23.40 -5.22 -10.86
N ALA A 193 22.36 -4.57 -11.41
CA ALA A 193 20.99 -4.95 -11.14
C ALA A 193 20.71 -6.41 -11.55
N GLY A 194 20.15 -7.20 -10.63
CA GLY A 194 19.89 -8.62 -10.82
C GLY A 194 21.12 -9.53 -10.75
N ALA A 195 22.29 -8.99 -10.44
CA ALA A 195 23.49 -9.81 -10.27
C ALA A 195 23.42 -10.64 -8.99
N VAL A 196 23.97 -11.84 -9.05
CA VAL A 196 24.23 -12.71 -7.89
C VAL A 196 25.69 -12.56 -7.51
N VAL A 197 25.93 -12.22 -6.25
CA VAL A 197 27.27 -11.99 -5.68
C VAL A 197 27.58 -13.06 -4.66
N ASP A 198 28.73 -13.71 -4.80
CA ASP A 198 29.33 -14.62 -3.81
C ASP A 198 30.39 -13.84 -3.02
N PHE A 199 30.15 -13.68 -1.72
CA PHE A 199 31.03 -12.97 -0.80
C PHE A 199 31.97 -13.90 0.00
N THR A 200 32.16 -15.14 -0.45
CA THR A 200 33.03 -16.09 0.23
C THR A 200 34.50 -15.99 -0.17
N GLY A 201 34.82 -15.01 -1.02
CA GLY A 201 36.18 -14.76 -1.50
C GLY A 201 36.72 -15.88 -2.38
N GLU A 202 38.01 -15.81 -2.72
CA GLU A 202 38.70 -16.84 -3.53
C GLU A 202 38.74 -18.20 -2.81
N SER A 203 38.79 -18.18 -1.46
CA SER A 203 38.81 -19.39 -0.64
C SER A 203 37.50 -20.17 -0.66
N GLY A 204 36.36 -19.51 -0.94
CA GLY A 204 35.02 -20.05 -0.76
C GLY A 204 34.59 -20.23 0.69
N LEU A 205 35.36 -19.71 1.66
CA LEU A 205 35.16 -19.90 3.10
C LEU A 205 35.07 -18.60 3.90
N ASP A 206 35.49 -17.50 3.29
CA ASP A 206 35.45 -16.17 3.92
C ASP A 206 34.02 -15.58 3.95
N VAL A 207 33.91 -14.37 4.45
CA VAL A 207 32.69 -13.58 4.47
C VAL A 207 33.01 -12.14 4.14
N ASN A 208 32.07 -11.41 3.55
CA ASN A 208 32.23 -10.02 3.13
C ASN A 208 33.44 -9.81 2.21
N ARG A 209 33.82 -10.82 1.44
CA ARG A 209 34.93 -10.78 0.51
C ARG A 209 34.50 -11.19 -0.88
N LEU A 210 34.97 -10.45 -1.87
CA LEU A 210 34.71 -10.72 -3.28
C LEU A 210 36.02 -10.96 -3.98
N GLY A 211 36.20 -12.18 -4.52
CA GLY A 211 37.39 -12.53 -5.27
C GLY A 211 37.50 -11.69 -6.55
N SER A 212 38.70 -11.18 -6.84
CA SER A 212 39.01 -10.42 -8.02
C SER A 212 40.31 -10.89 -8.68
N ILE A 213 40.35 -10.87 -9.99
CA ILE A 213 41.50 -11.23 -10.80
C ILE A 213 41.78 -10.08 -11.76
N LEU A 214 43.00 -9.54 -11.69
CA LEU A 214 43.46 -8.45 -12.54
C LEU A 214 44.73 -8.85 -13.27
N THR A 215 44.73 -8.77 -14.57
CA THR A 215 45.91 -8.93 -15.40
C THR A 215 46.12 -7.68 -16.25
N VAL A 216 47.32 -7.14 -16.23
CA VAL A 216 47.73 -6.01 -17.07
C VAL A 216 48.93 -6.43 -17.88
N GLY A 217 48.91 -6.15 -19.17
CA GLY A 217 50.00 -6.52 -20.06
C GLY A 217 49.99 -5.75 -21.36
N THR A 218 50.88 -6.12 -22.26
CA THR A 218 50.86 -5.65 -23.64
C THR A 218 49.95 -6.53 -24.48
N PRO A 219 49.03 -5.98 -25.29
CA PRO A 219 48.12 -6.78 -26.11
C PRO A 219 48.89 -7.63 -27.14
N ALA A 220 48.47 -8.89 -27.29
CA ALA A 220 49.17 -9.85 -28.16
C ALA A 220 48.93 -9.61 -29.67
N ASP A 221 47.86 -8.95 -30.02
CA ASP A 221 47.40 -8.62 -31.37
C ASP A 221 47.97 -7.30 -31.93
N ILE A 222 48.57 -6.47 -31.08
CA ILE A 222 49.24 -5.24 -31.45
C ILE A 222 50.75 -5.53 -31.56
N LEU A 223 51.29 -5.49 -32.77
CA LEU A 223 52.66 -5.91 -33.05
C LEU A 223 53.73 -4.89 -32.59
N ASP A 224 53.34 -3.71 -32.15
CA ASP A 224 54.28 -2.69 -31.72
C ASP A 224 54.82 -3.01 -30.31
N THR A 225 56.11 -2.82 -30.14
CA THR A 225 56.81 -3.01 -28.86
C THR A 225 56.54 -1.80 -27.95
N ALA A 226 56.00 -2.01 -26.76
CA ALA A 226 55.85 -0.94 -25.77
C ALA A 226 57.21 -0.57 -25.17
N ALA A 227 57.41 0.69 -24.86
CA ALA A 227 58.59 1.20 -24.14
C ALA A 227 58.20 1.64 -22.72
N ILE A 228 58.75 0.96 -21.71
CA ILE A 228 58.46 1.22 -20.30
C ILE A 228 59.63 1.95 -19.65
N LEU A 229 59.35 3.05 -19.02
CA LEU A 229 60.29 3.81 -18.18
C LEU A 229 60.04 3.53 -16.68
N GLY A 230 61.06 3.68 -15.83
CA GLY A 230 60.91 3.52 -14.40
C GLY A 230 59.99 4.51 -13.72
N VAL A 231 59.53 5.56 -14.43
CA VAL A 231 58.56 6.57 -13.98
C VAL A 231 57.14 6.28 -14.44
N ASP A 232 56.96 5.29 -15.32
CA ASP A 232 55.63 4.94 -15.82
C ASP A 232 54.76 4.30 -14.76
N SER A 233 53.47 4.38 -14.98
CA SER A 233 52.51 3.76 -14.10
C SER A 233 51.24 3.35 -14.86
N VAL A 234 50.64 2.25 -14.44
CA VAL A 234 49.26 1.92 -14.76
C VAL A 234 48.43 2.00 -13.48
N ARG A 235 47.39 2.79 -13.49
CA ARG A 235 46.49 2.96 -12.36
C ARG A 235 45.11 2.50 -12.74
N ILE A 236 44.48 1.75 -11.85
CA ILE A 236 43.14 1.22 -12.04
C ILE A 236 42.34 1.60 -10.80
N GLU A 237 41.17 2.17 -11.02
CA GLU A 237 40.19 2.48 -9.99
C GLU A 237 38.90 1.75 -10.31
N LEU A 238 38.36 1.07 -9.32
CA LEU A 238 37.09 0.37 -9.37
C LEU A 238 36.21 0.90 -8.26
N GLU A 239 35.03 1.40 -8.60
CA GLU A 239 34.06 1.99 -7.68
C GLU A 239 32.76 1.19 -7.72
N PHE A 240 32.43 0.51 -6.62
CA PHE A 240 31.12 -0.07 -6.38
C PHE A 240 30.25 0.98 -5.71
N SER A 241 29.14 1.38 -6.32
CA SER A 241 28.28 2.44 -5.80
C SER A 241 26.81 2.14 -5.94
N GLY A 242 26.03 2.63 -4.95
CA GLY A 242 24.58 2.50 -4.91
C GLY A 242 24.09 1.04 -4.87
N VAL A 243 24.88 0.14 -4.29
CA VAL A 243 24.57 -1.30 -4.27
C VAL A 243 23.45 -1.58 -3.28
N GLN A 244 22.31 -2.03 -3.79
CA GLN A 244 21.14 -2.46 -3.02
C GLN A 244 20.92 -3.94 -3.19
N VAL A 245 20.60 -4.63 -2.09
CA VAL A 245 20.31 -6.05 -2.14
C VAL A 245 18.81 -6.32 -2.20
N ARG A 246 18.43 -7.36 -2.91
CA ARG A 246 17.08 -7.95 -2.89
C ARG A 246 17.02 -9.12 -1.95
N GLU A 247 18.03 -9.97 -2.03
CA GLU A 247 18.17 -11.17 -1.20
C GLU A 247 19.59 -11.21 -0.63
N VAL A 248 19.73 -11.64 0.61
CA VAL A 248 21.04 -11.83 1.23
C VAL A 248 21.06 -13.06 2.11
N VAL A 249 22.17 -13.79 2.06
CA VAL A 249 22.46 -14.93 2.93
C VAL A 249 23.75 -14.66 3.69
N GLY A 250 23.73 -14.96 4.98
CA GLY A 250 24.88 -14.76 5.84
C GLY A 250 24.49 -14.85 7.30
N TYR A 251 25.41 -14.55 8.22
CA TYR A 251 25.07 -14.31 9.61
C TYR A 251 24.87 -12.81 9.83
N PHE A 252 23.65 -12.42 10.23
CA PHE A 252 23.28 -11.01 10.35
C PHE A 252 23.72 -10.34 11.64
N GLY A 253 24.50 -11.05 12.46
CA GLY A 253 24.92 -10.58 13.78
C GLY A 253 23.81 -10.67 14.82
N SER A 254 24.20 -10.45 16.09
CA SER A 254 23.24 -10.29 17.19
C SER A 254 23.12 -8.82 17.52
N ARG A 255 21.96 -8.24 17.30
CA ARG A 255 21.68 -6.81 17.55
C ARG A 255 20.26 -6.59 18.02
N VAL A 256 20.04 -5.45 18.64
CA VAL A 256 18.74 -5.05 19.16
C VAL A 256 18.33 -3.76 18.46
N GLU A 257 17.17 -3.78 17.84
CA GLU A 257 16.55 -2.63 17.19
C GLU A 257 15.36 -2.16 18.05
N GLU A 258 15.24 -0.86 18.23
CA GLU A 258 14.05 -0.26 18.82
C GLU A 258 12.99 -0.06 17.74
N TRP A 259 11.76 -0.39 18.05
CA TRP A 259 10.64 -0.13 17.14
C TRP A 259 9.57 0.71 17.83
N GLN A 260 8.95 1.54 17.04
CA GLN A 260 7.80 2.33 17.43
C GLN A 260 6.81 2.34 16.27
N PHE A 261 5.54 2.25 16.60
CA PHE A 261 4.50 2.40 15.60
C PHE A 261 3.36 3.26 16.12
N ALA A 262 2.65 3.87 15.18
CA ALA A 262 1.37 4.51 15.42
C ALA A 262 0.48 4.19 14.22
N ALA A 263 -0.63 3.53 14.46
CA ALA A 263 -1.63 3.23 13.44
C ALA A 263 -2.93 3.92 13.82
N ASP A 264 -3.47 4.65 12.86
CA ASP A 264 -4.83 5.13 12.98
C ASP A 264 -5.74 3.94 12.68
N LEU A 265 -6.57 3.59 13.67
CA LEU A 265 -7.64 2.64 13.44
C LEU A 265 -8.66 3.32 12.54
N VAL A 266 -9.53 2.51 11.98
CA VAL A 266 -10.65 2.94 11.15
C VAL A 266 -11.21 4.27 11.64
N ASP A 267 -11.58 5.19 10.73
CA ASP A 267 -12.38 6.39 11.10
C ASP A 267 -13.77 5.96 11.60
N VAL A 268 -13.74 5.34 12.77
CA VAL A 268 -14.89 4.77 13.45
C VAL A 268 -15.77 5.87 14.06
N ALA A 269 -15.32 7.13 14.02
CA ALA A 269 -16.13 8.28 14.39
C ALA A 269 -17.42 8.41 13.55
N ARG A 270 -17.46 7.69 12.42
CA ARG A 270 -18.67 7.55 11.59
C ARG A 270 -19.70 6.57 12.18
N PHE A 271 -19.30 5.66 13.07
CA PHE A 271 -20.24 4.80 13.74
C PHE A 271 -20.72 5.49 15.04
N PRO A 272 -22.00 5.69 15.23
CA PRO A 272 -22.52 6.28 16.47
C PRO A 272 -22.13 5.46 17.69
N ALA A 273 -21.83 6.13 18.79
CA ALA A 273 -21.51 5.48 20.06
C ALA A 273 -22.63 4.50 20.46
N GLY A 274 -22.27 3.27 20.81
CA GLY A 274 -23.23 2.21 21.14
C GLY A 274 -23.73 1.36 19.97
N PHE A 275 -23.29 1.67 18.75
CA PHE A 275 -23.68 0.96 17.53
C PHE A 275 -23.23 -0.50 17.51
N VAL A 276 -22.05 -0.81 18.01
CA VAL A 276 -21.47 -2.14 17.91
C VAL A 276 -21.29 -2.77 19.29
N ASP A 277 -21.75 -4.01 19.46
CA ASP A 277 -21.49 -4.80 20.66
C ASP A 277 -20.11 -5.47 20.58
N PHE A 278 -19.11 -4.82 21.14
CA PHE A 278 -17.75 -5.37 21.21
C PHE A 278 -17.58 -6.54 22.18
N SER A 279 -18.63 -6.97 22.89
CA SER A 279 -18.52 -8.09 23.81
C SER A 279 -18.19 -9.43 23.14
N ALA A 280 -18.51 -9.55 21.84
CA ALA A 280 -18.19 -10.70 20.99
C ALA A 280 -17.10 -10.39 19.97
N ALA A 281 -16.50 -9.20 20.00
CA ALA A 281 -15.41 -8.84 19.12
C ALA A 281 -14.16 -9.69 19.40
N GLN A 282 -13.32 -9.85 18.40
CA GLN A 282 -11.98 -10.42 18.52
C GLN A 282 -10.97 -9.37 18.09
N ALA A 283 -9.93 -9.19 18.88
CA ALA A 283 -8.84 -8.31 18.56
C ALA A 283 -7.53 -9.07 18.74
N ARG A 284 -6.73 -9.19 17.71
CA ARG A 284 -5.51 -9.98 17.68
C ARG A 284 -4.34 -9.13 17.22
N LEU A 285 -3.23 -9.21 17.95
CA LEU A 285 -1.93 -8.75 17.46
C LEU A 285 -1.19 -9.93 16.88
N LEU A 286 -0.73 -9.77 15.64
CA LEU A 286 0.05 -10.76 14.92
C LEU A 286 1.47 -10.25 14.71
N PHE A 287 2.44 -11.01 15.18
CA PHE A 287 3.85 -10.77 14.93
C PHE A 287 4.35 -11.86 14.00
N THR A 288 4.66 -11.51 12.78
CA THR A 288 5.05 -12.49 11.75
C THR A 288 6.52 -12.33 11.41
N ASN A 289 7.32 -13.36 11.69
CA ASN A 289 8.71 -13.45 11.28
C ASN A 289 8.80 -14.12 9.92
N ARG A 290 9.33 -13.41 8.92
CA ARG A 290 9.61 -13.91 7.56
C ARG A 290 11.11 -14.00 7.26
N LEU A 291 11.96 -13.67 8.23
CA LEU A 291 13.41 -13.82 8.08
C LEU A 291 13.84 -15.27 8.32
N GLY A 292 14.89 -15.70 7.66
CA GLY A 292 15.60 -16.94 7.98
C GLY A 292 16.50 -16.81 9.24
N ALA A 293 16.16 -15.89 10.13
CA ALA A 293 16.86 -15.61 11.37
C ALA A 293 15.88 -15.57 12.55
N ASP A 294 16.29 -16.01 13.72
CA ASP A 294 15.45 -15.96 14.92
C ASP A 294 15.31 -14.51 15.41
N LEU A 295 14.09 -14.16 15.84
CA LEU A 295 13.79 -12.87 16.46
C LEU A 295 13.37 -13.05 17.91
N ARG A 296 13.78 -12.13 18.79
CA ARG A 296 13.20 -12.01 20.12
C ARG A 296 12.51 -10.65 20.22
N LEU A 297 11.20 -10.71 20.39
CA LEU A 297 10.34 -9.55 20.52
C LEU A 297 10.15 -9.22 22.01
N GLU A 298 10.26 -7.95 22.35
CA GLU A 298 9.84 -7.40 23.63
C GLU A 298 8.98 -6.16 23.37
N VAL A 299 7.73 -6.21 23.81
CA VAL A 299 6.80 -5.09 23.74
C VAL A 299 6.91 -4.29 25.03
N ASP A 300 7.41 -3.06 24.96
CA ASP A 300 7.59 -2.20 26.14
C ASP A 300 6.30 -1.47 26.51
N ALA A 301 5.57 -1.00 25.52
CA ALA A 301 4.30 -0.32 25.73
C ALA A 301 3.35 -0.52 24.54
N LEU A 302 2.07 -0.60 24.84
CA LEU A 302 0.98 -0.53 23.87
C LEU A 302 -0.11 0.36 24.46
N ARG A 303 -0.62 1.29 23.66
CA ARG A 303 -1.69 2.22 24.05
C ARG A 303 -2.74 2.26 22.96
N VAL A 304 -3.99 2.32 23.37
CA VAL A 304 -5.13 2.58 22.51
C VAL A 304 -5.64 3.97 22.89
N ASP A 305 -5.54 4.92 21.98
CA ASP A 305 -5.62 6.35 22.24
C ASP A 305 -4.65 6.75 23.37
N TYR A 306 -5.17 7.16 24.52
CA TYR A 306 -4.38 7.51 25.71
C TYR A 306 -4.37 6.40 26.77
N THR A 307 -5.09 5.29 26.54
CA THR A 307 -5.25 4.21 27.51
C THR A 307 -4.14 3.17 27.36
N PRO A 308 -3.25 2.98 28.35
CA PRO A 308 -2.25 1.94 28.29
C PRO A 308 -2.89 0.55 28.40
N LEU A 309 -2.44 -0.34 27.51
CA LEU A 309 -2.83 -1.75 27.54
C LEU A 309 -1.83 -2.55 28.38
N LEU A 310 -2.33 -3.20 29.42
CA LEU A 310 -1.54 -4.10 30.24
C LEU A 310 -1.70 -5.52 29.72
N LEU A 311 -0.97 -5.89 28.66
CA LEU A 311 -1.00 -7.22 28.06
C LEU A 311 -0.03 -8.16 28.75
N PRO A 312 -0.27 -9.50 28.74
CA PRO A 312 0.66 -10.49 29.27
C PRO A 312 2.04 -10.48 28.60
N VAL A 313 2.10 -10.01 27.36
CA VAL A 313 3.34 -9.93 26.56
C VAL A 313 4.14 -8.65 26.81
N ILE A 314 3.58 -7.64 27.51
CA ILE A 314 4.30 -6.40 27.78
C ILE A 314 5.41 -6.66 28.81
N GLY A 315 6.64 -6.30 28.44
CA GLY A 315 7.83 -6.54 29.26
C GLY A 315 8.27 -7.99 29.35
N VAL A 316 7.66 -8.90 28.59
CA VAL A 316 8.04 -10.31 28.52
C VAL A 316 8.63 -10.60 27.15
N PRO A 317 9.93 -10.95 27.05
CA PRO A 317 10.54 -11.31 25.77
C PRO A 317 9.94 -12.61 25.22
N VAL A 318 9.56 -12.58 23.94
CA VAL A 318 9.03 -13.74 23.22
C VAL A 318 9.94 -14.07 22.05
N LEU A 319 10.34 -15.35 21.94
CA LEU A 319 11.14 -15.84 20.83
C LEU A 319 10.20 -16.22 19.66
N LEU A 320 10.43 -15.61 18.50
CA LEU A 320 9.87 -16.02 17.23
C LEU A 320 10.97 -16.75 16.46
N ALA A 321 10.75 -18.02 16.20
CA ALA A 321 11.67 -18.79 15.38
C ALA A 321 11.74 -18.22 13.95
N ARG A 322 12.86 -18.47 13.29
CA ARG A 322 13.06 -18.12 11.88
C ARG A 322 12.01 -18.75 10.97
N ALA A 323 11.76 -18.09 9.83
CA ALA A 323 10.96 -18.64 8.76
C ALA A 323 11.68 -19.81 8.08
N ASP A 324 10.91 -20.75 7.53
CA ASP A 324 11.44 -21.81 6.67
C ASP A 324 11.50 -21.34 5.22
N TRP A 325 12.70 -21.31 4.67
CA TRP A 325 13.02 -20.92 3.28
C TRP A 325 13.38 -22.12 2.40
N SER A 326 12.90 -23.31 2.71
CA SER A 326 13.11 -24.50 1.87
C SER A 326 12.33 -24.46 0.55
N GLY A 327 11.34 -23.58 0.42
CA GLY A 327 10.52 -23.36 -0.76
C GLY A 327 10.80 -22.02 -1.46
N PRO A 328 10.05 -21.69 -2.52
CA PRO A 328 10.19 -20.44 -3.26
C PRO A 328 9.68 -19.21 -2.49
N LEU A 329 8.89 -19.44 -1.45
CA LEU A 329 8.36 -18.41 -0.55
C LEU A 329 8.63 -18.84 0.90
N PRO A 330 8.83 -17.87 1.82
CA PRO A 330 9.02 -18.20 3.21
C PRO A 330 7.73 -18.78 3.82
N VAL A 331 7.90 -19.82 4.64
CA VAL A 331 6.86 -20.24 5.57
C VAL A 331 7.09 -19.49 6.87
N PRO A 332 6.28 -18.46 7.17
CA PRO A 332 6.53 -17.58 8.30
C PRO A 332 6.23 -18.25 9.62
N THR A 333 6.89 -17.78 10.67
CA THR A 333 6.51 -18.08 12.05
C THR A 333 5.70 -16.90 12.60
N THR A 334 4.52 -17.18 13.14
CA THR A 334 3.61 -16.15 13.66
C THR A 334 3.35 -16.35 15.15
N LEU A 335 3.42 -15.26 15.91
CA LEU A 335 2.90 -15.17 17.27
C LEU A 335 1.59 -14.40 17.24
N GLU A 336 0.53 -15.02 17.71
CA GLU A 336 -0.78 -14.40 17.88
C GLU A 336 -1.05 -14.09 19.34
N VAL A 337 -1.47 -12.87 19.62
CA VAL A 337 -1.88 -12.41 20.95
C VAL A 337 -3.32 -11.93 20.88
N ASP A 338 -4.23 -12.71 21.47
CA ASP A 338 -5.63 -12.31 21.63
C ASP A 338 -5.74 -11.23 22.72
N LEU A 339 -6.02 -10.01 22.30
CA LEU A 339 -6.11 -8.85 23.19
C LEU A 339 -7.33 -8.92 24.10
N LEU A 340 -8.47 -9.34 23.58
CA LEU A 340 -9.75 -9.34 24.33
C LEU A 340 -9.83 -10.51 25.30
N ARG A 341 -9.34 -11.67 24.92
CA ARG A 341 -9.25 -12.82 25.83
C ARG A 341 -8.29 -12.53 26.98
N SER A 342 -7.20 -11.84 26.70
CA SER A 342 -6.21 -11.44 27.72
C SER A 342 -6.75 -10.35 28.66
N ARG A 343 -7.64 -9.49 28.18
CA ARG A 343 -8.22 -8.34 28.91
C ARG A 343 -9.64 -8.02 28.44
N PRO A 344 -10.67 -8.67 29.00
CA PRO A 344 -12.06 -8.43 28.62
C PRO A 344 -12.52 -6.95 28.78
N GLN A 345 -11.86 -6.18 29.66
CA GLN A 345 -12.16 -4.74 29.84
C GLN A 345 -11.82 -3.90 28.59
N LEU A 346 -10.97 -4.41 27.68
CA LEU A 346 -10.69 -3.75 26.41
C LEU A 346 -11.91 -3.69 25.49
N ALA A 347 -12.88 -4.60 25.66
CA ALA A 347 -14.14 -4.49 24.93
C ALA A 347 -14.84 -3.14 25.19
N GLY A 348 -14.74 -2.61 26.41
CA GLY A 348 -15.25 -1.28 26.75
C GLY A 348 -14.44 -0.13 26.12
N VAL A 349 -13.12 -0.28 26.02
CA VAL A 349 -12.25 0.71 25.35
C VAL A 349 -12.48 0.69 23.84
N LEU A 350 -12.55 -0.50 23.24
CA LEU A 350 -12.86 -0.67 21.81
C LEU A 350 -14.30 -0.24 21.51
N GLY A 351 -15.23 -0.41 22.46
CA GLY A 351 -16.60 0.10 22.35
C GLY A 351 -16.70 1.62 22.30
N GLY A 352 -15.68 2.32 22.79
CA GLY A 352 -15.50 3.77 22.61
C GLY A 352 -14.92 4.16 21.26
N LEU A 353 -14.63 3.16 20.39
CA LEU A 353 -14.11 3.32 19.05
C LEU A 353 -12.80 4.14 19.04
N PRO A 354 -11.69 3.53 19.46
CA PRO A 354 -10.40 4.23 19.53
C PRO A 354 -9.93 4.65 18.14
N ALA A 355 -9.44 5.88 18.05
CA ALA A 355 -8.96 6.44 16.80
C ALA A 355 -7.54 5.96 16.48
N ARG A 356 -6.76 5.57 17.50
CA ARG A 356 -5.33 5.31 17.30
C ARG A 356 -4.75 4.24 18.23
N VAL A 357 -3.85 3.41 17.68
CA VAL A 357 -3.00 2.49 18.46
C VAL A 357 -1.54 2.94 18.34
N VAL A 358 -0.86 3.03 19.46
CA VAL A 358 0.56 3.39 19.53
C VAL A 358 1.28 2.32 20.32
N GLY A 359 2.42 1.85 19.82
CA GLY A 359 3.25 0.87 20.50
C GLY A 359 4.74 1.16 20.39
N SER A 360 5.50 0.61 21.34
CA SER A 360 6.95 0.63 21.31
C SER A 360 7.51 -0.67 21.89
N GLY A 361 8.72 -1.01 21.46
CA GLY A 361 9.38 -2.20 21.93
C GLY A 361 10.77 -2.37 21.33
N ARG A 362 11.32 -3.56 21.53
CA ARG A 362 12.63 -3.97 21.03
C ARG A 362 12.53 -5.28 20.30
N VAL A 363 13.26 -5.39 19.20
CA VAL A 363 13.45 -6.64 18.45
C VAL A 363 14.93 -6.98 18.49
N ALA A 364 15.26 -8.12 19.06
CA ALA A 364 16.61 -8.65 18.98
C ALA A 364 16.69 -9.66 17.84
N LEU A 365 17.58 -9.40 16.90
CA LEU A 365 17.96 -10.32 15.83
C LEU A 365 18.98 -11.31 16.35
N ASN A 366 18.85 -12.57 16.00
CA ASN A 366 19.73 -13.67 16.44
C ASN A 366 20.03 -13.66 17.95
N PRO A 367 19.01 -13.65 18.82
CA PRO A 367 19.22 -13.57 20.26
C PRO A 367 19.92 -14.80 20.83
N LEU A 368 20.00 -15.89 20.09
CA LEU A 368 20.68 -17.15 20.44
C LEU A 368 22.07 -17.28 19.78
N GLY A 369 22.53 -16.24 19.07
CA GLY A 369 23.75 -16.27 18.27
C GLY A 369 23.56 -16.94 16.93
N ASP A 370 24.67 -17.36 16.28
CA ASP A 370 24.65 -18.01 14.98
C ASP A 370 24.20 -19.47 15.08
N VAL A 371 22.89 -19.67 15.11
CA VAL A 371 22.28 -21.02 15.14
C VAL A 371 22.07 -21.61 13.74
N THR A 372 22.25 -20.79 12.69
CA THR A 372 22.09 -21.19 11.29
C THR A 372 23.39 -21.64 10.63
N GLY A 373 24.54 -21.42 11.32
CA GLY A 373 25.87 -21.64 10.75
C GLY A 373 26.19 -20.66 9.62
N GLY A 374 25.77 -19.41 9.76
CA GLY A 374 25.98 -18.36 8.76
C GLY A 374 25.01 -18.42 7.58
N ASN A 375 23.82 -19.01 7.75
CA ASN A 375 22.81 -19.13 6.70
C ASN A 375 21.49 -18.46 7.09
N ASP A 376 21.55 -17.33 7.78
CA ASP A 376 20.39 -16.45 7.91
C ASP A 376 20.00 -15.98 6.50
N TYR A 377 18.71 -15.74 6.28
CA TYR A 377 18.19 -15.33 4.99
C TYR A 377 17.27 -14.11 5.14
N LEU A 378 17.46 -13.13 4.30
CA LEU A 378 16.61 -11.95 4.16
C LEU A 378 16.20 -11.79 2.70
N HIS A 379 14.93 -11.49 2.47
CA HIS A 379 14.43 -10.97 1.21
C HIS A 379 13.66 -9.67 1.50
N VAL A 380 14.00 -8.58 0.80
CA VAL A 380 13.45 -7.25 1.13
C VAL A 380 11.94 -7.13 0.93
N ASP A 381 11.32 -7.99 0.12
CA ASP A 381 9.87 -8.02 -0.07
C ASP A 381 9.14 -8.81 1.04
N TYR A 382 9.88 -9.50 1.92
CA TYR A 382 9.32 -10.36 2.96
C TYR A 382 9.91 -10.00 4.33
N LEU A 383 9.59 -8.80 4.79
CA LEU A 383 10.03 -8.32 6.09
C LEU A 383 9.14 -8.83 7.23
N PRO A 384 9.65 -8.91 8.47
CA PRO A 384 8.82 -9.14 9.64
C PRO A 384 7.79 -8.06 9.81
N THR A 385 6.52 -8.45 10.07
CA THR A 385 5.41 -7.52 10.19
C THR A 385 4.74 -7.59 11.55
N PHE A 386 4.22 -6.44 11.98
CA PHE A 386 3.29 -6.30 13.09
C PHE A 386 1.95 -5.91 12.52
N GLU A 387 0.91 -6.68 12.81
CA GLU A 387 -0.44 -6.46 12.30
C GLU A 387 -1.44 -6.48 13.45
N LEU A 388 -2.46 -5.66 13.35
CA LEU A 388 -3.64 -5.72 14.19
C LEU A 388 -4.82 -6.20 13.35
N GLU A 389 -5.46 -7.27 13.79
CA GLU A 389 -6.72 -7.73 13.23
C GLU A 389 -7.84 -7.48 14.25
N LEU A 390 -8.90 -6.84 13.79
CA LEU A 390 -10.11 -6.61 14.54
C LEU A 390 -11.27 -7.25 13.80
N GLU A 391 -11.97 -8.17 14.45
CA GLU A 391 -13.19 -8.78 13.95
C GLU A 391 -14.34 -8.44 14.90
N VAL A 392 -15.35 -7.80 14.36
CA VAL A 392 -16.51 -7.35 15.13
C VAL A 392 -17.77 -7.93 14.53
N PRO A 393 -18.44 -8.89 15.19
CA PRO A 393 -19.73 -9.37 14.74
C PRO A 393 -20.74 -8.23 14.70
N LEU A 394 -21.46 -8.09 13.60
CA LEU A 394 -22.50 -7.09 13.45
C LEU A 394 -23.75 -7.49 14.23
N ARG A 395 -23.62 -7.51 15.56
CA ARG A 395 -24.71 -7.61 16.50
C ARG A 395 -24.98 -6.20 17.02
N ILE A 396 -26.03 -5.62 16.51
CA ILE A 396 -26.33 -4.24 16.80
C ILE A 396 -27.32 -4.18 17.95
N GLY A 397 -26.93 -3.56 19.05
CA GLY A 397 -27.84 -3.18 20.13
C GLY A 397 -28.19 -1.71 19.90
N LEU A 398 -29.38 -1.46 19.34
CA LEU A 398 -29.66 -0.18 18.71
C LEU A 398 -30.71 0.62 19.50
N GLU A 399 -30.27 1.61 20.25
CA GLU A 399 -31.07 2.80 20.50
C GLU A 399 -30.34 4.02 19.93
N GLY A 400 -30.96 4.69 18.92
CA GLY A 400 -30.51 6.00 18.45
C GLY A 400 -29.33 6.00 17.45
N VAL A 401 -29.10 4.92 16.72
CA VAL A 401 -28.14 4.95 15.61
C VAL A 401 -28.69 5.73 14.44
N VAL A 402 -27.90 6.65 13.96
CA VAL A 402 -28.30 7.58 12.89
C VAL A 402 -27.46 7.34 11.66
N PHE A 403 -28.10 6.93 10.57
CA PHE A 403 -27.50 6.89 9.24
C PHE A 403 -27.82 8.21 8.53
N ARG A 404 -26.85 8.80 7.86
CA ARG A 404 -27.03 10.05 7.11
C ARG A 404 -26.55 9.87 5.68
N ASP A 405 -27.37 10.34 4.74
CA ASP A 405 -27.00 10.46 3.36
C ASP A 405 -27.57 11.72 2.74
N THR A 406 -27.00 12.13 1.59
CA THR A 406 -27.44 13.31 0.85
C THR A 406 -27.70 12.95 -0.58
N LEU A 407 -28.95 12.96 -0.99
CA LEU A 407 -29.38 12.72 -2.35
C LEU A 407 -29.33 14.02 -3.16
N GLU A 408 -28.63 14.01 -4.28
CA GLU A 408 -28.59 15.16 -5.19
C GLU A 408 -29.50 14.91 -6.40
N PHE A 409 -30.26 15.89 -6.79
CA PHE A 409 -31.11 15.83 -7.98
C PHE A 409 -30.99 17.08 -8.85
N GLY A 410 -31.19 16.91 -10.16
CA GLY A 410 -31.25 18.02 -11.11
C GLY A 410 -32.53 18.82 -10.94
N GLY A 411 -32.46 20.14 -11.06
CA GLY A 411 -33.65 21.00 -11.06
C GLY A 411 -34.62 20.66 -12.20
N VAL A 412 -35.90 20.86 -11.95
CA VAL A 412 -36.96 20.65 -12.92
C VAL A 412 -37.82 21.90 -13.02
N ASP A 413 -38.01 22.41 -14.22
CA ASP A 413 -38.90 23.56 -14.47
C ASP A 413 -40.32 23.06 -14.74
N LEU A 414 -41.17 23.16 -13.74
CA LEU A 414 -42.58 22.82 -13.83
C LEU A 414 -43.40 24.07 -13.50
N PRO A 415 -43.76 24.89 -14.52
CA PRO A 415 -44.55 26.10 -14.26
C PRO A 415 -45.95 25.74 -13.73
N ASP A 416 -46.41 26.52 -12.75
CA ASP A 416 -47.73 26.34 -12.12
C ASP A 416 -48.02 24.94 -11.55
N PHE A 417 -46.98 24.26 -11.08
CA PHE A 417 -47.12 22.95 -10.46
C PHE A 417 -47.71 23.04 -9.04
N VAL A 418 -48.67 22.18 -8.77
CA VAL A 418 -49.22 21.93 -7.44
C VAL A 418 -49.29 20.42 -7.22
N GLY A 419 -48.62 19.92 -6.17
CA GLY A 419 -48.57 18.49 -5.95
C GLY A 419 -47.87 18.09 -4.68
N GLU A 420 -47.37 16.89 -4.69
CA GLU A 420 -46.71 16.28 -3.50
C GLU A 420 -45.34 15.74 -3.92
N LEU A 421 -44.38 15.90 -3.01
CA LEU A 421 -43.16 15.10 -3.01
C LEU A 421 -43.52 13.75 -2.39
N VAL A 422 -43.26 12.69 -3.12
CA VAL A 422 -43.52 11.32 -2.68
C VAL A 422 -42.16 10.63 -2.46
N VAL A 423 -41.88 10.28 -1.22
CA VAL A 423 -40.67 9.55 -0.84
C VAL A 423 -41.08 8.11 -0.51
N GLU A 424 -40.68 7.17 -1.36
CA GLU A 424 -40.87 5.75 -1.13
C GLU A 424 -39.61 5.15 -0.57
N CYS A 425 -39.72 4.48 0.54
CA CYS A 425 -38.60 3.80 1.18
C CYS A 425 -38.91 2.31 1.27
N ALA A 426 -37.89 1.48 0.99
CA ALA A 426 -37.95 0.04 1.15
C ALA A 426 -36.71 -0.44 1.92
N SER A 427 -36.89 -1.20 3.00
CA SER A 427 -35.82 -1.65 3.87
C SER A 427 -35.83 -3.15 4.03
N THR A 428 -34.65 -3.77 4.00
CA THR A 428 -34.43 -5.16 4.41
C THR A 428 -33.82 -5.29 5.79
N PHE A 429 -33.65 -4.17 6.50
CA PHE A 429 -33.18 -4.20 7.89
C PHE A 429 -34.21 -4.82 8.83
N PRO A 430 -33.80 -5.79 9.67
CA PRO A 430 -34.69 -6.44 10.63
C PRO A 430 -34.96 -5.56 11.88
N VAL A 431 -34.99 -4.25 11.68
CA VAL A 431 -35.19 -3.22 12.72
C VAL A 431 -36.12 -2.13 12.21
N GLU A 432 -36.82 -1.48 13.10
CA GLU A 432 -37.59 -0.29 12.79
C GLU A 432 -36.68 0.90 12.55
N LEU A 433 -36.95 1.64 11.47
CA LEU A 433 -36.16 2.82 11.08
C LEU A 433 -37.07 4.06 11.12
N ASP A 434 -36.74 5.03 11.97
CA ASP A 434 -37.33 6.36 11.89
C ASP A 434 -36.58 7.20 10.88
N LEU A 435 -37.28 7.54 9.80
CA LEU A 435 -36.71 8.34 8.72
C LEU A 435 -37.11 9.79 8.86
N THR A 436 -36.14 10.67 8.76
CA THR A 436 -36.36 12.11 8.61
C THR A 436 -35.58 12.59 7.38
N GLY A 437 -36.16 13.48 6.62
CA GLY A 437 -35.52 14.09 5.48
C GLY A 437 -35.70 15.59 5.48
N LEU A 438 -34.66 16.30 5.10
CA LEU A 438 -34.67 17.74 4.98
C LEU A 438 -34.24 18.13 3.56
N TRP A 439 -35.14 18.82 2.88
CA TRP A 439 -34.79 19.45 1.60
C TRP A 439 -33.98 20.73 1.85
N LEU A 440 -32.72 20.73 1.42
CA LEU A 440 -31.75 21.74 1.81
C LEU A 440 -31.81 23.05 1.01
N ASP A 441 -32.57 23.12 -0.12
CA ASP A 441 -32.65 24.34 -0.94
C ASP A 441 -33.89 24.33 -1.87
N PRO A 442 -34.61 25.43 -2.07
CA PRO A 442 -34.65 26.72 -1.35
C PRO A 442 -35.74 26.82 -0.27
N SER A 443 -36.51 25.78 -0.03
CA SER A 443 -37.77 25.87 0.77
C SER A 443 -37.78 25.12 2.08
N MET A 444 -36.67 24.46 2.48
CA MET A 444 -36.55 23.71 3.74
C MET A 444 -37.81 22.86 4.06
N VAL A 445 -38.16 21.94 3.17
CA VAL A 445 -39.27 21.01 3.39
C VAL A 445 -38.80 19.82 4.21
N GLU A 446 -39.39 19.59 5.36
CA GLU A 446 -39.08 18.45 6.21
C GLU A 446 -40.15 17.38 6.06
N PHE A 447 -39.70 16.13 6.02
CA PHE A 447 -40.58 14.95 6.03
C PHE A 447 -40.03 13.92 7.01
N GLY A 448 -40.90 13.08 7.54
CA GLY A 448 -40.46 12.02 8.42
C GLY A 448 -41.54 10.98 8.65
N GLY A 449 -41.12 9.82 9.13
CA GLY A 449 -41.98 8.72 9.49
C GLY A 449 -41.22 7.46 9.78
N SER A 450 -41.90 6.43 10.25
CA SER A 450 -41.32 5.17 10.66
C SER A 450 -41.51 4.09 9.59
N LEU A 451 -40.43 3.34 9.29
CA LEU A 451 -40.45 2.11 8.54
C LEU A 451 -40.45 0.92 9.51
N PRO A 452 -41.39 -0.02 9.39
CA PRO A 452 -41.39 -1.20 10.25
C PRO A 452 -40.17 -2.07 10.02
N ALA A 453 -39.82 -2.88 11.03
CA ALA A 453 -38.79 -3.90 10.89
C ALA A 453 -39.14 -4.87 9.77
N PHE A 454 -38.14 -5.24 8.95
CA PHE A 454 -38.30 -6.28 7.96
C PHE A 454 -38.43 -7.64 8.62
N ASP A 455 -39.50 -8.37 8.29
CA ASP A 455 -39.72 -9.75 8.71
C ASP A 455 -39.59 -10.69 7.54
N SER A 456 -38.49 -11.45 7.50
CA SER A 456 -38.22 -12.42 6.44
C SER A 456 -39.27 -13.55 6.38
N SER A 457 -40.01 -13.77 7.46
CA SER A 457 -41.08 -14.77 7.51
C SER A 457 -42.39 -14.30 6.88
N SER A 458 -42.52 -12.98 6.63
CA SER A 458 -43.73 -12.37 6.04
C SER A 458 -43.97 -12.76 4.56
N GLY A 459 -42.96 -13.30 3.87
CA GLY A 459 -43.00 -13.56 2.43
C GLY A 459 -42.92 -12.33 1.55
N LEU A 460 -42.75 -11.14 2.13
CA LEU A 460 -42.48 -9.89 1.41
C LEU A 460 -40.96 -9.75 1.21
N PRO A 461 -40.52 -9.14 0.11
CA PRO A 461 -39.09 -8.96 -0.18
C PRO A 461 -38.45 -7.83 0.67
N PHE A 462 -39.26 -6.93 1.25
CA PHE A 462 -38.80 -5.79 2.05
C PHE A 462 -39.96 -5.20 2.89
N ALA A 463 -39.63 -4.46 3.92
CA ALA A 463 -40.55 -3.54 4.58
C ALA A 463 -40.60 -2.21 3.80
N SER A 464 -41.75 -1.60 3.65
CA SER A 464 -41.90 -0.38 2.87
C SER A 464 -42.75 0.67 3.56
N GLY A 465 -42.46 1.94 3.27
CA GLY A 465 -43.21 3.11 3.69
C GLY A 465 -43.24 4.17 2.59
N THR A 466 -44.28 5.02 2.62
CA THR A 466 -44.41 6.13 1.69
C THR A 466 -44.73 7.39 2.46
N PHE A 467 -43.93 8.41 2.27
CA PHE A 467 -44.12 9.73 2.88
C PHE A 467 -44.53 10.71 1.78
N ARG A 468 -45.54 11.56 2.06
CA ARG A 468 -46.07 12.53 1.13
C ARG A 468 -46.01 13.92 1.75
N VAL A 469 -45.42 14.87 1.03
CA VAL A 469 -45.25 16.24 1.45
C VAL A 469 -45.74 17.19 0.39
N PRO A 470 -46.69 18.08 0.69
CA PRO A 470 -47.19 19.07 -0.26
C PRO A 470 -46.07 20.01 -0.71
N ILE A 471 -45.95 20.22 -2.00
CA ILE A 471 -44.96 21.14 -2.61
C ILE A 471 -45.60 21.98 -3.71
N SER A 472 -45.00 23.13 -3.97
CA SER A 472 -45.41 24.05 -5.04
C SER A 472 -44.28 24.28 -6.04
N SER A 473 -44.58 24.86 -7.19
CA SER A 473 -43.64 25.08 -8.30
C SER A 473 -42.31 25.76 -7.90
N THR A 474 -42.33 26.61 -6.91
CA THR A 474 -41.13 27.34 -6.46
C THR A 474 -40.06 26.45 -5.81
N ALA A 475 -40.43 25.25 -5.37
CA ALA A 475 -39.50 24.31 -4.73
C ALA A 475 -38.72 23.44 -5.72
N LEU A 476 -39.11 23.36 -7.00
CA LEU A 476 -38.59 22.41 -7.97
C LEU A 476 -37.64 22.99 -9.02
N ILE A 477 -37.55 24.32 -9.11
CA ILE A 477 -36.88 25.03 -10.21
C ILE A 477 -35.34 24.91 -10.15
N ALA A 478 -34.74 24.71 -8.96
CA ALA A 478 -33.30 24.62 -8.79
C ALA A 478 -32.85 23.18 -8.54
N PRO A 479 -31.62 22.81 -8.98
CA PRO A 479 -30.98 21.61 -8.49
C PRO A 479 -30.98 21.63 -6.97
N GLY A 480 -31.33 20.51 -6.33
CA GLY A 480 -31.48 20.47 -4.89
C GLY A 480 -30.80 19.27 -4.26
N ARG A 481 -30.75 19.30 -2.92
CA ARG A 481 -30.23 18.23 -2.09
C ARG A 481 -31.29 17.84 -1.06
N ILE A 482 -31.42 16.55 -0.85
CA ILE A 482 -32.25 16.00 0.23
C ILE A 482 -31.29 15.29 1.18
N ALA A 483 -31.10 15.85 2.37
CA ALA A 483 -30.44 15.14 3.44
C ALA A 483 -31.43 14.16 4.08
N ILE A 484 -31.05 12.90 4.15
CA ILE A 484 -31.85 11.85 4.76
C ILE A 484 -31.14 11.36 5.99
N GLU A 485 -31.86 11.26 7.08
CA GLU A 485 -31.41 10.70 8.33
C GLU A 485 -32.33 9.54 8.69
N ALA A 486 -31.75 8.35 8.88
CA ALA A 486 -32.46 7.16 9.35
C ALA A 486 -31.97 6.82 10.76
N THR A 487 -32.86 6.90 11.73
CA THR A 487 -32.57 6.53 13.12
C THR A 487 -33.15 5.16 13.41
N VAL A 488 -32.36 4.28 13.99
CA VAL A 488 -32.84 2.96 14.40
C VAL A 488 -33.55 3.06 15.73
N ALA A 489 -34.77 2.51 15.80
CA ALA A 489 -35.72 2.69 16.92
C ALA A 489 -35.98 1.40 17.69
N THR A 490 -35.11 0.39 17.68
CA THR A 490 -35.40 -0.83 18.46
C THR A 490 -34.60 -0.96 19.74
N ALA A 491 -35.27 -1.41 20.80
CA ALA A 491 -34.66 -1.83 22.06
C ALA A 491 -34.34 -3.34 21.98
N GLY A 492 -33.20 -3.72 21.41
CA GLY A 492 -32.82 -5.14 21.39
C GLY A 492 -31.56 -5.44 20.56
N ARG A 493 -30.97 -6.62 20.77
CA ARG A 493 -29.85 -7.07 19.93
C ARG A 493 -30.38 -7.71 18.66
N VAL A 494 -29.93 -7.23 17.54
CA VAL A 494 -30.27 -7.77 16.22
C VAL A 494 -29.01 -8.22 15.52
N VAL A 495 -29.07 -9.38 14.88
CA VAL A 495 -27.99 -9.92 14.06
C VAL A 495 -28.22 -9.46 12.63
N LEU A 496 -27.21 -8.84 12.04
CA LEU A 496 -27.24 -8.42 10.64
C LEU A 496 -26.50 -9.43 9.75
N THR A 497 -26.99 -9.57 8.53
CA THR A 497 -26.39 -10.49 7.53
C THR A 497 -25.34 -9.80 6.66
N GLY A 498 -25.33 -8.46 6.67
CA GLY A 498 -24.47 -7.64 5.80
C GLY A 498 -25.01 -7.43 4.39
N THR A 499 -26.24 -7.90 4.13
CA THR A 499 -26.91 -7.71 2.84
C THR A 499 -28.09 -6.76 2.94
N GLU A 500 -28.30 -6.19 4.14
CA GLU A 500 -29.38 -5.25 4.37
C GLU A 500 -29.17 -3.96 3.58
N THR A 501 -30.27 -3.45 3.06
CA THR A 501 -30.29 -2.24 2.25
C THR A 501 -31.47 -1.37 2.60
N VAL A 502 -31.33 -0.06 2.43
CA VAL A 502 -32.43 0.89 2.39
C VAL A 502 -32.48 1.53 1.00
N ARG A 503 -33.53 1.23 0.25
CA ARG A 503 -33.77 1.87 -1.05
C ARG A 503 -34.69 3.06 -0.84
N ILE A 504 -34.31 4.18 -1.43
CA ILE A 504 -35.04 5.43 -1.35
C ILE A 504 -35.33 5.88 -2.77
N ARG A 505 -36.60 6.12 -3.05
CA ARG A 505 -37.06 6.68 -4.32
C ARG A 505 -37.83 7.96 -4.06
N VAL A 506 -37.42 9.04 -4.68
CA VAL A 506 -38.07 10.33 -4.57
C VAL A 506 -38.67 10.69 -5.91
N ARG A 507 -39.95 11.00 -5.92
CA ARG A 507 -40.66 11.50 -7.09
C ARG A 507 -41.62 12.62 -6.72
N VAL A 508 -42.04 13.34 -7.72
CA VAL A 508 -43.08 14.38 -7.62
C VAL A 508 -44.33 13.88 -8.31
N GLU A 509 -45.47 13.99 -7.65
CA GLU A 509 -46.81 13.70 -8.19
C GLU A 509 -47.67 14.94 -8.08
N GLY A 510 -48.34 15.33 -9.16
CA GLY A 510 -49.22 16.49 -9.10
C GLY A 510 -49.69 16.95 -10.46
N GLU A 511 -50.28 18.11 -10.49
CA GLU A 511 -50.88 18.71 -11.69
C GLU A 511 -50.06 19.91 -12.16
N VAL A 512 -49.83 19.97 -13.46
CA VAL A 512 -49.20 21.11 -14.15
C VAL A 512 -50.26 21.81 -14.99
N GLY A 513 -50.42 23.08 -14.74
CA GLY A 513 -51.31 23.92 -15.59
C GLY A 513 -50.65 24.26 -16.91
N VAL A 514 -51.07 23.63 -18.00
CA VAL A 514 -50.65 23.98 -19.37
C VAL A 514 -51.63 24.96 -19.94
N GLY A 515 -51.35 26.26 -19.90
CA GLY A 515 -52.15 27.33 -20.49
C GLY A 515 -51.36 28.07 -21.55
N GLY A 516 -51.98 28.28 -22.74
CA GLY A 516 -51.38 29.10 -23.78
C GLY A 516 -51.26 30.55 -23.32
N GLY A 517 -50.06 30.96 -22.92
CA GLY A 517 -49.73 32.37 -22.77
C GLY A 517 -49.68 33.05 -24.10
N GLY A 518 -50.78 33.68 -24.50
CA GLY A 518 -50.78 34.69 -25.54
C GLY A 518 -50.25 35.99 -24.94
N GLY A 519 -49.00 36.29 -25.15
CA GLY A 519 -48.38 37.59 -24.93
C GLY A 519 -48.04 38.23 -26.25
#